data_809e5ab90b9c448b2a19f4f193a33017
#
_entry.id   809e5ab90b9c448b2a19f4f193a33017
#
_cell.length_a   1.000
_cell.length_b   1.000
_cell.length_c   1.000
_cell.angle_alpha   90.00
_cell.angle_beta   90.00
_cell.angle_gamma   90.00
#
_symmetry.space_group_name_H-M   'P 1'
#
loop_
_entity.id
_entity.type
_entity.pdbx_description
1 polymer ?
#
loop_
_entity_poly.entity_id
_entity_poly.type
_entity_poly.pdbx_seq_one_letter_code
_entity_poly.pdbx_strand_id
1 'polypeptide(L)'
;MSDEPDDDGVPEYDGPSKSQRKRDAHDAQKLGEQLIELKNLDLESFDLPESLFEAIMEARRLTSRHALVRQRQLVGKLMRDVDLDPIRASIAARSEHAARDTKQFKRVEHWRDRLIAEGAPALDELMKWREGMDRAAWLGKIAAAAAERENLRKDATETRTGGAASRELFRALRALLDRATIP
;
A
#
# COMPACT_ATOMS: atom_id res chain seq x y z
N MET A 1 -54.39 52.39 1.30
CA MET A 1 -54.43 50.94 0.89
C MET A 1 -53.02 50.59 0.55
N SER A 2 -52.31 50.10 1.53
CA SER A 2 -50.88 49.73 1.39
C SER A 2 -50.81 48.24 1.09
N ASP A 3 -50.38 47.92 -0.12
CA ASP A 3 -50.06 46.55 -0.47
C ASP A 3 -48.70 46.22 0.12
N GLU A 4 -48.67 45.38 1.16
CA GLU A 4 -47.46 44.71 1.62
C GLU A 4 -47.20 43.52 0.68
N PRO A 5 -45.97 43.34 0.17
CA PRO A 5 -45.65 42.15 -0.58
C PRO A 5 -45.53 40.97 0.39
N ASP A 6 -46.28 39.90 0.15
CA ASP A 6 -46.12 38.61 0.81
C ASP A 6 -44.66 38.12 0.59
N ASP A 7 -43.92 38.13 1.69
CA ASP A 7 -42.63 37.49 1.77
C ASP A 7 -42.89 35.95 1.82
N ASP A 8 -43.04 35.34 0.62
CA ASP A 8 -43.03 33.89 0.45
C ASP A 8 -41.64 33.37 0.81
N GLY A 9 -41.42 33.18 2.11
CA GLY A 9 -40.23 32.59 2.68
C GLY A 9 -39.99 31.20 2.05
N VAL A 10 -39.23 31.16 0.99
CA VAL A 10 -38.71 29.92 0.41
C VAL A 10 -37.95 29.20 1.52
N PRO A 11 -38.36 28.01 1.96
CA PRO A 11 -37.67 27.31 3.03
C PRO A 11 -36.21 27.13 2.64
N GLU A 12 -35.30 27.74 3.42
CA GLU A 12 -33.86 27.61 3.21
C GLU A 12 -33.52 26.12 3.35
N TYR A 13 -33.19 25.49 2.24
CA TYR A 13 -32.86 24.06 2.20
C TYR A 13 -31.47 23.85 2.84
N ASP A 14 -31.47 23.49 4.12
CA ASP A 14 -30.26 23.31 4.96
C ASP A 14 -29.53 21.96 4.70
N GLY A 15 -29.85 21.29 3.61
CA GLY A 15 -29.25 20.02 3.21
C GLY A 15 -28.07 20.18 2.21
N PRO A 16 -27.24 19.15 2.06
CA PRO A 16 -26.12 19.20 1.12
C PRO A 16 -26.57 19.48 -0.30
N SER A 17 -25.87 20.35 -1.01
CA SER A 17 -26.21 20.73 -2.39
C SER A 17 -26.21 19.51 -3.33
N LYS A 18 -26.93 19.62 -4.46
CA LYS A 18 -26.94 18.53 -5.48
C LYS A 18 -25.54 18.11 -5.91
N SER A 19 -24.63 19.06 -6.02
CA SER A 19 -23.22 18.82 -6.37
C SER A 19 -22.47 18.09 -5.25
N GLN A 20 -22.78 18.41 -3.99
CA GLN A 20 -22.20 17.74 -2.83
C GLN A 20 -22.68 16.28 -2.77
N ARG A 21 -23.97 16.01 -2.88
CA ARG A 21 -24.52 14.65 -2.93
C ARG A 21 -23.91 13.79 -4.04
N LYS A 22 -23.62 14.41 -5.20
CA LYS A 22 -22.96 13.70 -6.31
C LYS A 22 -21.51 13.34 -5.96
N ARG A 23 -20.77 14.25 -5.31
CA ARG A 23 -19.39 13.98 -4.85
C ARG A 23 -19.39 12.86 -3.80
N ASP A 24 -20.25 12.95 -2.79
CA ASP A 24 -20.35 11.98 -1.71
C ASP A 24 -20.69 10.57 -2.26
N ALA A 25 -21.62 10.51 -3.22
CA ALA A 25 -21.97 9.26 -3.88
C ALA A 25 -20.81 8.67 -4.70
N HIS A 26 -20.01 9.53 -5.35
CA HIS A 26 -18.80 9.10 -6.07
C HIS A 26 -17.72 8.59 -5.13
N ASP A 27 -17.49 9.29 -4.02
CA ASP A 27 -16.53 8.90 -2.99
C ASP A 27 -16.92 7.57 -2.34
N ALA A 28 -18.20 7.38 -2.00
CA ALA A 28 -18.72 6.12 -1.49
C ALA A 28 -18.47 4.97 -2.49
N GLN A 29 -18.75 5.19 -3.77
CA GLN A 29 -18.49 4.20 -4.82
C GLN A 29 -17.02 3.85 -4.91
N LYS A 30 -16.14 4.86 -4.93
CA LYS A 30 -14.68 4.68 -5.02
C LYS A 30 -14.13 3.89 -3.82
N LEU A 31 -14.59 4.20 -2.61
CA LEU A 31 -14.21 3.43 -1.41
C LEU A 31 -14.71 1.99 -1.48
N GLY A 32 -15.94 1.75 -1.95
CA GLY A 32 -16.48 0.42 -2.18
C GLY A 32 -15.63 -0.39 -3.18
N GLU A 33 -15.16 0.22 -4.25
CA GLU A 33 -14.25 -0.41 -5.22
C GLU A 33 -12.90 -0.77 -4.57
N GLN A 34 -12.34 0.08 -3.74
CA GLN A 34 -11.13 -0.22 -2.98
C GLN A 34 -11.32 -1.39 -2.02
N LEU A 35 -12.47 -1.47 -1.33
CA LEU A 35 -12.79 -2.62 -0.47
C LEU A 35 -12.88 -3.94 -1.25
N ILE A 36 -13.39 -3.92 -2.48
CA ILE A 36 -13.44 -5.12 -3.35
C ILE A 36 -12.03 -5.61 -3.69
N GLU A 37 -11.06 -4.73 -3.84
CA GLU A 37 -9.67 -5.05 -4.20
C GLU A 37 -8.79 -5.49 -3.01
N LEU A 38 -9.23 -5.26 -1.76
CA LEU A 38 -8.50 -5.67 -0.57
C LEU A 38 -8.41 -7.20 -0.44
N LYS A 39 -7.41 -7.71 0.27
CA LYS A 39 -7.33 -9.14 0.65
C LYS A 39 -8.43 -9.48 1.66
N ASN A 40 -8.85 -10.75 1.71
CA ASN A 40 -9.92 -11.20 2.62
C ASN A 40 -9.62 -10.89 4.10
N LEU A 41 -8.43 -11.24 4.58
CA LEU A 41 -7.99 -10.95 5.96
C LEU A 41 -8.04 -9.45 6.30
N ASP A 42 -7.77 -8.61 5.31
CA ASP A 42 -7.84 -7.18 5.47
C ASP A 42 -9.28 -6.68 5.55
N LEU A 43 -10.19 -7.27 4.76
CA LEU A 43 -11.60 -6.92 4.76
C LEU A 43 -12.29 -7.28 6.08
N GLU A 44 -11.96 -8.43 6.67
CA GLU A 44 -12.50 -8.89 7.96
C GLU A 44 -12.16 -7.95 9.13
N SER A 45 -11.11 -7.13 8.98
CA SER A 45 -10.73 -6.15 10.02
C SER A 45 -11.56 -4.87 10.00
N PHE A 46 -12.42 -4.68 9.00
CA PHE A 46 -13.38 -3.59 8.97
C PHE A 46 -14.70 -4.05 9.61
N ASP A 47 -15.26 -3.22 10.47
CA ASP A 47 -16.58 -3.45 11.06
C ASP A 47 -17.65 -3.05 10.02
N LEU A 48 -17.83 -3.90 9.00
CA LEU A 48 -18.77 -3.67 7.91
C LEU A 48 -20.12 -4.33 8.22
N PRO A 49 -21.24 -3.67 7.86
CA PRO A 49 -22.54 -4.33 7.87
C PRO A 49 -22.51 -5.62 7.02
N GLU A 50 -23.17 -6.67 7.51
CA GLU A 50 -23.19 -7.99 6.87
C GLU A 50 -23.57 -7.92 5.39
N SER A 51 -24.62 -7.15 5.06
CA SER A 51 -25.08 -6.96 3.68
C SER A 51 -24.02 -6.34 2.76
N LEU A 52 -23.19 -5.42 3.28
CA LEU A 52 -22.10 -4.82 2.53
C LEU A 52 -20.94 -5.80 2.37
N PHE A 53 -20.59 -6.53 3.43
CA PHE A 53 -19.57 -7.57 3.38
C PHE A 53 -19.91 -8.64 2.35
N GLU A 54 -21.14 -9.17 2.38
CA GLU A 54 -21.62 -10.16 1.41
C GLU A 54 -21.58 -9.62 -0.03
N ALA A 55 -22.05 -8.38 -0.24
CA ALA A 55 -22.01 -7.75 -1.56
C ALA A 55 -20.58 -7.60 -2.11
N ILE A 56 -19.60 -7.29 -1.26
CA ILE A 56 -18.19 -7.24 -1.62
C ILE A 56 -17.66 -8.62 -1.97
N MET A 57 -17.97 -9.64 -1.14
CA MET A 57 -17.53 -11.01 -1.38
C MET A 57 -18.13 -11.58 -2.66
N GLU A 58 -19.37 -11.26 -2.98
CA GLU A 58 -19.99 -11.64 -4.24
C GLU A 58 -19.32 -10.94 -5.43
N ALA A 59 -19.01 -9.63 -5.33
CA ALA A 59 -18.29 -8.91 -6.39
C ALA A 59 -16.97 -9.57 -6.78
N ARG A 60 -16.26 -10.15 -5.79
CA ARG A 60 -14.99 -10.85 -6.00
C ARG A 60 -15.11 -12.19 -6.72
N ARG A 61 -16.27 -12.83 -6.64
CA ARG A 61 -16.56 -14.14 -7.28
C ARG A 61 -16.99 -13.98 -8.72
N LEU A 62 -17.52 -12.81 -9.08
CA LEU A 62 -18.10 -12.56 -10.40
C LEU A 62 -17.00 -12.45 -11.46
N THR A 63 -17.09 -13.27 -12.49
CA THR A 63 -16.22 -13.24 -13.69
C THR A 63 -16.85 -12.48 -14.85
N SER A 64 -18.19 -12.40 -14.89
CA SER A 64 -18.91 -11.63 -15.92
C SER A 64 -18.79 -10.13 -15.70
N ARG A 65 -18.30 -9.40 -16.70
CA ARG A 65 -18.15 -7.95 -16.67
C ARG A 65 -19.45 -7.22 -16.33
N HIS A 66 -20.56 -7.64 -16.94
CA HIS A 66 -21.86 -7.01 -16.71
C HIS A 66 -22.39 -7.25 -15.29
N ALA A 67 -22.20 -8.49 -14.77
CA ALA A 67 -22.57 -8.81 -13.41
C ALA A 67 -21.73 -8.01 -12.40
N LEU A 68 -20.41 -7.93 -12.64
CA LEU A 68 -19.48 -7.16 -11.81
C LEU A 68 -19.84 -5.66 -11.76
N VAL A 69 -20.21 -5.06 -12.89
CA VAL A 69 -20.63 -3.64 -12.92
C VAL A 69 -21.87 -3.44 -12.05
N ARG A 70 -22.90 -4.30 -12.17
CA ARG A 70 -24.09 -4.22 -11.32
C ARG A 70 -23.76 -4.42 -9.84
N GLN A 71 -22.88 -5.35 -9.53
CA GLN A 71 -22.52 -5.63 -8.14
C GLN A 71 -21.70 -4.47 -7.54
N ARG A 72 -20.80 -3.84 -8.30
CA ARG A 72 -20.12 -2.61 -7.87
C ARG A 72 -21.09 -1.46 -7.61
N GLN A 73 -22.15 -1.34 -8.41
CA GLN A 73 -23.21 -0.35 -8.17
C GLN A 73 -23.97 -0.64 -6.88
N LEU A 74 -24.26 -1.93 -6.58
CA LEU A 74 -24.88 -2.34 -5.32
C LEU A 74 -23.99 -1.99 -4.13
N VAL A 75 -22.71 -2.36 -4.18
CA VAL A 75 -21.72 -1.99 -3.15
C VAL A 75 -21.69 -0.47 -2.95
N GLY A 76 -21.61 0.31 -4.03
CA GLY A 76 -21.64 1.78 -3.97
C GLY A 76 -22.94 2.34 -3.39
N LYS A 77 -24.06 1.67 -3.55
CA LYS A 77 -25.33 2.05 -2.90
C LYS A 77 -25.28 1.76 -1.40
N LEU A 78 -24.85 0.57 -0.99
CA LEU A 78 -24.74 0.18 0.41
C LEU A 78 -23.72 1.04 1.18
N MET A 79 -22.65 1.45 0.53
CA MET A 79 -21.66 2.35 1.11
C MET A 79 -22.20 3.73 1.52
N ARG A 80 -23.34 4.17 0.99
CA ARG A 80 -23.95 5.47 1.38
C ARG A 80 -24.60 5.45 2.74
N ASP A 81 -24.94 4.26 3.22
CA ASP A 81 -25.63 4.04 4.49
C ASP A 81 -24.64 3.71 5.63
N VAL A 82 -23.33 3.76 5.34
CA VAL A 82 -22.24 3.44 6.27
C VAL A 82 -21.42 4.70 6.56
N ASP A 83 -20.90 4.81 7.78
CA ASP A 83 -19.90 5.83 8.10
C ASP A 83 -18.62 5.55 7.31
N LEU A 84 -18.29 6.43 6.38
CA LEU A 84 -17.13 6.29 5.49
C LEU A 84 -15.81 6.69 6.14
N ASP A 85 -15.81 7.46 7.22
CA ASP A 85 -14.60 8.02 7.81
C ASP A 85 -13.69 6.96 8.44
N PRO A 86 -14.18 5.99 9.23
CA PRO A 86 -13.36 4.88 9.72
C PRO A 86 -12.78 4.03 8.58
N ILE A 87 -13.58 3.78 7.54
CA ILE A 87 -13.15 3.00 6.37
C ILE A 87 -12.03 3.74 5.63
N ARG A 88 -12.22 5.03 5.38
CA ARG A 88 -11.23 5.89 4.72
C ARG A 88 -9.92 5.95 5.52
N ALA A 89 -10.01 6.15 6.83
CA ALA A 89 -8.85 6.18 7.71
C ALA A 89 -8.08 4.85 7.69
N SER A 90 -8.77 3.72 7.75
CA SER A 90 -8.16 2.40 7.71
C SER A 90 -7.49 2.10 6.36
N ILE A 91 -8.13 2.45 5.23
CA ILE A 91 -7.54 2.30 3.90
C ILE A 91 -6.30 3.20 3.75
N ALA A 92 -6.37 4.45 4.22
CA ALA A 92 -5.23 5.37 4.19
C ALA A 92 -4.05 4.85 5.01
N ALA A 93 -4.28 4.39 6.24
CA ALA A 93 -3.25 3.82 7.10
C ALA A 93 -2.56 2.61 6.47
N ARG A 94 -3.32 1.72 5.80
CA ARG A 94 -2.79 0.56 5.07
C ARG A 94 -1.94 0.99 3.86
N SER A 95 -2.43 1.97 3.10
CA SER A 95 -1.69 2.52 1.96
C SER A 95 -0.37 3.14 2.39
N GLU A 96 -0.36 3.89 3.49
CA GLU A 96 0.87 4.45 4.07
C GLU A 96 1.83 3.36 4.55
N HIS A 97 1.31 2.31 5.21
CA HIS A 97 2.13 1.18 5.64
C HIS A 97 2.78 0.48 4.44
N ALA A 98 1.99 0.14 3.41
CA ALA A 98 2.49 -0.47 2.19
C ALA A 98 3.52 0.41 1.46
N ALA A 99 3.31 1.73 1.45
CA ALA A 99 4.27 2.67 0.87
C ALA A 99 5.59 2.72 1.67
N ARG A 100 5.51 2.70 3.01
CA ARG A 100 6.70 2.61 3.89
C ARG A 100 7.46 1.30 3.66
N ASP A 101 6.76 0.17 3.60
CA ASP A 101 7.37 -1.14 3.33
C ASP A 101 8.06 -1.17 1.96
N THR A 102 7.41 -0.62 0.94
CA THR A 102 7.98 -0.51 -0.42
C THR A 102 9.23 0.37 -0.42
N LYS A 103 9.19 1.51 0.27
CA LYS A 103 10.34 2.42 0.39
C LYS A 103 11.50 1.74 1.13
N GLN A 104 11.20 1.04 2.21
CA GLN A 104 12.17 0.27 2.99
C GLN A 104 12.79 -0.85 2.14
N PHE A 105 11.97 -1.61 1.42
CA PHE A 105 12.43 -2.66 0.51
C PHE A 105 13.41 -2.11 -0.54
N LYS A 106 13.03 -1.03 -1.24
CA LYS A 106 13.89 -0.37 -2.23
C LYS A 106 15.22 0.13 -1.63
N ARG A 107 15.19 0.61 -0.38
CA ARG A 107 16.39 1.04 0.33
C ARG A 107 17.33 -0.13 0.61
N VAL A 108 16.79 -1.27 1.05
CA VAL A 108 17.59 -2.49 1.28
C VAL A 108 18.19 -2.98 -0.03
N GLU A 109 17.42 -2.98 -1.12
CA GLU A 109 17.93 -3.34 -2.45
C GLU A 109 19.05 -2.42 -2.91
N HIS A 110 18.87 -1.11 -2.76
CA HIS A 110 19.90 -0.13 -3.12
C HIS A 110 21.20 -0.37 -2.36
N TRP A 111 21.13 -0.58 -1.03
CA TRP A 111 22.33 -0.87 -0.24
C TRP A 111 22.98 -2.20 -0.61
N ARG A 112 22.18 -3.24 -0.86
CA ARG A 112 22.70 -4.53 -1.33
C ARG A 112 23.48 -4.35 -2.63
N ASP A 113 22.90 -3.67 -3.60
CA ASP A 113 23.54 -3.50 -4.91
C ASP A 113 24.80 -2.65 -4.84
N ARG A 114 24.81 -1.60 -4.01
CA ARG A 114 25.99 -0.81 -3.72
C ARG A 114 27.09 -1.62 -3.04
N LEU A 115 26.77 -2.36 -2.00
CA LEU A 115 27.71 -3.21 -1.27
C LEU A 115 28.35 -4.26 -2.19
N ILE A 116 27.57 -4.87 -3.08
CA ILE A 116 28.09 -5.83 -4.07
C ILE A 116 28.98 -5.17 -5.11
N ALA A 117 28.67 -3.93 -5.51
CA ALA A 117 29.43 -3.23 -6.55
C ALA A 117 30.68 -2.54 -6.01
N GLU A 118 30.59 -1.88 -4.85
CA GLU A 118 31.63 -1.02 -4.29
C GLU A 118 32.45 -1.72 -3.17
N GLY A 119 31.90 -2.75 -2.52
CA GLY A 119 32.58 -3.51 -1.46
C GLY A 119 32.85 -2.70 -0.19
N ALA A 120 34.10 -2.67 0.24
CA ALA A 120 34.53 -2.04 1.50
C ALA A 120 34.17 -0.54 1.61
N PRO A 121 34.30 0.30 0.58
CA PRO A 121 33.94 1.72 0.67
C PRO A 121 32.47 1.94 1.02
N ALA A 122 31.55 1.19 0.39
CA ALA A 122 30.13 1.27 0.70
C ALA A 122 29.81 0.73 2.11
N LEU A 123 30.53 -0.31 2.57
CA LEU A 123 30.38 -0.81 3.93
C LEU A 123 30.84 0.24 4.96
N ASP A 124 31.98 0.88 4.73
CA ASP A 124 32.52 1.91 5.63
C ASP A 124 31.57 3.13 5.72
N GLU A 125 30.88 3.46 4.63
CA GLU A 125 29.82 4.47 4.64
C GLU A 125 28.61 4.01 5.47
N LEU A 126 28.14 2.76 5.28
CA LEU A 126 27.03 2.22 6.05
C LEU A 126 27.34 2.18 7.56
N MET A 127 28.58 1.84 7.92
CA MET A 127 29.05 1.78 9.30
C MET A 127 29.11 3.13 10.00
N LYS A 128 29.24 4.26 9.27
CA LYS A 128 29.12 5.61 9.84
C LYS A 128 27.75 5.88 10.46
N TRP A 129 26.73 5.22 9.96
CA TRP A 129 25.34 5.34 10.44
C TRP A 129 24.96 4.26 11.45
N ARG A 130 25.86 3.27 11.69
CA ARG A 130 25.57 2.09 12.52
C ARG A 130 26.79 1.67 13.33
N GLU A 131 26.70 1.86 14.63
CA GLU A 131 27.65 1.30 15.56
C GLU A 131 27.42 -0.20 15.80
N GLY A 132 28.45 -0.93 16.19
CA GLY A 132 28.37 -2.34 16.58
C GLY A 132 28.30 -3.35 15.43
N MET A 133 28.58 -2.94 14.19
CA MET A 133 28.70 -3.86 13.06
C MET A 133 30.07 -4.56 13.05
N ASP A 134 30.06 -5.88 12.92
CA ASP A 134 31.29 -6.66 12.67
C ASP A 134 31.71 -6.51 11.20
N ARG A 135 32.73 -5.65 10.97
CA ARG A 135 33.24 -5.34 9.62
C ARG A 135 33.70 -6.58 8.87
N ALA A 136 34.36 -7.53 9.55
CA ALA A 136 34.91 -8.73 8.91
C ALA A 136 33.78 -9.66 8.47
N ALA A 137 32.79 -9.89 9.32
CA ALA A 137 31.61 -10.67 8.98
C ALA A 137 30.81 -10.07 7.81
N TRP A 138 30.66 -8.75 7.76
CA TRP A 138 29.99 -8.08 6.65
C TRP A 138 30.78 -8.16 5.33
N LEU A 139 32.09 -7.98 5.36
CA LEU A 139 32.94 -8.15 4.18
C LEU A 139 32.86 -9.58 3.63
N GLY A 140 32.78 -10.60 4.51
CA GLY A 140 32.57 -11.99 4.08
C GLY A 140 31.27 -12.18 3.32
N LYS A 141 30.15 -11.63 3.82
CA LYS A 141 28.85 -11.69 3.14
C LYS A 141 28.83 -10.94 1.80
N ILE A 142 29.48 -9.77 1.75
CA ILE A 142 29.58 -8.97 0.53
C ILE A 142 30.40 -9.72 -0.53
N ALA A 143 31.55 -10.28 -0.14
CA ALA A 143 32.42 -11.05 -1.06
C ALA A 143 31.69 -12.28 -1.62
N ALA A 144 30.97 -13.02 -0.78
CA ALA A 144 30.16 -14.16 -1.22
C ALA A 144 29.07 -13.76 -2.22
N ALA A 145 28.35 -12.67 -1.97
CA ALA A 145 27.32 -12.17 -2.86
C ALA A 145 27.89 -11.62 -4.18
N ALA A 146 29.06 -10.97 -4.14
CA ALA A 146 29.76 -10.49 -5.34
C ALA A 146 30.26 -11.64 -6.22
N ALA A 147 30.85 -12.68 -5.63
CA ALA A 147 31.30 -13.87 -6.33
C ALA A 147 30.13 -14.62 -6.98
N GLU A 148 29.00 -14.76 -6.26
CA GLU A 148 27.78 -15.37 -6.79
C GLU A 148 27.24 -14.58 -8.00
N ARG A 149 27.19 -13.23 -7.91
CA ARG A 149 26.75 -12.37 -9.01
C ARG A 149 27.65 -12.50 -10.26
N GLU A 150 28.97 -12.61 -10.06
CA GLU A 150 29.90 -12.78 -11.14
C GLU A 150 29.76 -14.15 -11.82
N ASN A 151 29.52 -15.21 -11.06
CA ASN A 151 29.26 -16.55 -11.59
C ASN A 151 27.96 -16.59 -12.40
N LEU A 152 26.88 -15.98 -11.90
CA LEU A 152 25.61 -15.88 -12.63
C LEU A 152 25.75 -15.07 -13.94
N ARG A 153 26.63 -14.08 -13.99
CA ARG A 153 26.91 -13.34 -15.24
C ARG A 153 27.65 -14.19 -16.28
N LYS A 154 28.47 -15.13 -15.85
CA LYS A 154 29.22 -16.05 -16.75
C LYS A 154 28.31 -17.16 -17.27
N ASP A 155 27.35 -17.63 -16.48
CA ASP A 155 26.37 -18.63 -16.85
C ASP A 155 25.14 -17.98 -17.51
N ALA A 156 25.29 -17.35 -18.67
CA ALA A 156 24.30 -16.52 -19.37
C ALA A 156 22.94 -17.22 -19.71
N THR A 157 22.69 -18.39 -19.16
CA THR A 157 21.50 -19.23 -19.43
C THR A 157 20.40 -19.09 -18.37
N GLU A 158 20.62 -18.46 -17.22
CA GLU A 158 19.61 -18.35 -16.15
C GLU A 158 19.25 -16.90 -15.84
N THR A 159 17.99 -16.54 -16.09
CA THR A 159 17.30 -15.30 -15.68
C THR A 159 17.06 -15.25 -14.15
N ARG A 160 17.97 -15.79 -13.33
CA ARG A 160 17.83 -15.81 -11.87
C ARG A 160 18.38 -14.54 -11.25
N THR A 161 17.49 -13.69 -10.81
CA THR A 161 17.77 -12.49 -10.00
C THR A 161 18.17 -12.89 -8.56
N GLY A 162 19.45 -13.14 -8.31
CA GLY A 162 20.01 -13.29 -6.98
C GLY A 162 20.00 -14.72 -6.41
N GLY A 163 21.18 -15.23 -6.11
CA GLY A 163 21.38 -16.52 -5.50
C GLY A 163 21.28 -16.48 -3.96
N ALA A 164 21.82 -17.53 -3.29
CA ALA A 164 21.68 -17.71 -1.84
C ALA A 164 22.43 -16.64 -1.03
N ALA A 165 23.64 -16.27 -1.46
CA ALA A 165 24.47 -15.28 -0.79
C ALA A 165 23.88 -13.86 -0.91
N SER A 166 23.34 -13.50 -2.08
CA SER A 166 22.63 -12.23 -2.28
C SER A 166 21.40 -12.11 -1.40
N ARG A 167 20.63 -13.21 -1.23
CA ARG A 167 19.47 -13.25 -0.32
C ARG A 167 19.88 -13.17 1.15
N GLU A 168 21.01 -13.77 1.53
CA GLU A 168 21.54 -13.65 2.89
C GLU A 168 21.96 -12.23 3.22
N LEU A 169 22.70 -11.57 2.31
CA LEU A 169 23.08 -10.17 2.44
C LEU A 169 21.86 -9.27 2.53
N PHE A 170 20.83 -9.50 1.71
CA PHE A 170 19.56 -8.76 1.76
C PHE A 170 18.88 -8.91 3.13
N ARG A 171 18.78 -10.14 3.66
CA ARG A 171 18.16 -10.38 4.99
C ARG A 171 18.94 -9.70 6.11
N ALA A 172 20.27 -9.75 6.07
CA ALA A 172 21.12 -9.06 7.04
C ALA A 172 20.92 -7.55 7.00
N LEU A 173 20.89 -6.96 5.79
CA LEU A 173 20.60 -5.54 5.60
C LEU A 173 19.20 -5.16 6.08
N ARG A 174 18.19 -5.95 5.76
CA ARG A 174 16.83 -5.71 6.21
C ARG A 174 16.77 -5.67 7.74
N ALA A 175 17.32 -6.67 8.41
CA ALA A 175 17.37 -6.71 9.88
C ALA A 175 18.15 -5.54 10.50
N LEU A 176 19.20 -5.06 9.81
CA LEU A 176 19.96 -3.89 10.22
C LEU A 176 19.18 -2.59 10.05
N LEU A 177 18.48 -2.45 8.92
CA LEU A 177 17.76 -1.22 8.54
C LEU A 177 16.35 -1.13 9.17
N ASP A 178 15.72 -2.25 9.54
CA ASP A 178 14.45 -2.28 10.29
C ASP A 178 14.58 -1.75 11.73
N ARG A 179 15.77 -1.88 12.34
CA ARG A 179 16.04 -1.45 13.72
C ARG A 179 16.34 0.05 13.86
N ALA A 180 16.28 0.81 12.78
CA ALA A 180 16.62 2.23 12.79
C ALA A 180 15.76 3.09 11.88
N THR A 181 15.32 4.17 12.44
CA THR A 181 15.02 5.40 11.73
C THR A 181 16.36 5.98 11.25
N ILE A 182 16.71 5.74 9.98
CA ILE A 182 17.81 6.44 9.32
C ILE A 182 17.18 7.64 8.59
N PRO A 183 17.74 8.86 8.70
CA PRO A 183 17.26 10.03 7.98
C PRO A 183 17.30 9.86 6.46
#